data_9d5d26ed3796b636a7f3826bd0eb70e5
#
_entry.id   9d5d26ed3796b636a7f3826bd0eb70e5
#
_cell.length_a   1.000
_cell.length_b   1.000
_cell.length_c   1.000
_cell.angle_alpha   90.00
_cell.angle_beta   90.00
_cell.angle_gamma   90.00
#
_symmetry.space_group_name_H-M   'P 1'
#
loop_
_entity.id
_entity.type
_entity.pdbx_description
1 polymer ?
#
loop_
_entity_poly.entity_id
_entity_poly.type
_entity_poly.pdbx_seq_one_letter_code
_entity_poly.pdbx_strand_id
1 'polypeptide(L)'
;IEASASAASDLKLYVNADEIATATNTTTISQPYTFSTAGSYTLKVEATANGKTESATQEVTVLNGTSTSETMPKGVRPGINYVSDTEVTLVLQAPGKKYVYAVGDFNDWTPKADYQLKQDGEYFWITLPGLTKGEEYAFQYLVDGSIYVADPYTDKVLDPRNDQYIESTTYPNLKPYPTGKAEGIVSVLQTGQTAYNWKVKNFERPDSEKLVIYEMLIRDFTEEHTFNAAKEKLEYLKNLGVNAIELMPINVFEGNTSWGYNPSFYFAVDKYYGTKNDLRGFVDECHSQGM
;
A
#
# COMPACT_ATOMS: atom_id res chain seq x y z
N ILE A 1 26.34 -14.52 -13.73
CA ILE A 1 26.17 -15.35 -12.53
C ILE A 1 27.55 -15.64 -12.00
N GLU A 2 27.78 -15.32 -10.72
CA GLU A 2 29.06 -15.55 -10.04
C GLU A 2 28.79 -16.30 -8.75
N ALA A 3 29.68 -17.25 -8.41
CA ALA A 3 29.63 -17.98 -7.16
C ALA A 3 31.03 -18.28 -6.64
N SER A 4 31.15 -18.45 -5.31
CA SER A 4 32.40 -18.78 -4.64
C SER A 4 32.24 -19.90 -3.62
N ALA A 5 33.28 -20.71 -3.45
CA ALA A 5 33.43 -21.71 -2.42
C ALA A 5 34.54 -21.30 -1.44
N SER A 6 34.44 -21.75 -0.20
CA SER A 6 35.44 -21.47 0.86
C SER A 6 36.78 -22.20 0.67
N ALA A 7 36.80 -23.23 -0.17
CA ALA A 7 37.98 -23.99 -0.52
C ALA A 7 37.98 -24.41 -1.99
N ALA A 8 39.15 -24.74 -2.54
CA ALA A 8 39.23 -25.24 -3.91
C ALA A 8 38.38 -26.49 -4.10
N SER A 9 37.46 -26.45 -5.04
CA SER A 9 36.44 -27.45 -5.31
C SER A 9 36.19 -27.56 -6.80
N ASP A 10 35.55 -28.63 -7.24
CA ASP A 10 34.93 -28.70 -8.56
C ASP A 10 33.56 -28.02 -8.46
N LEU A 11 33.38 -26.94 -9.20
CA LEU A 11 32.20 -26.09 -9.17
C LEU A 11 31.32 -26.31 -10.40
N LYS A 12 30.01 -26.33 -10.20
CA LYS A 12 29.00 -26.39 -11.24
C LYS A 12 27.94 -25.30 -11.00
N LEU A 13 27.62 -24.54 -12.05
CA LEU A 13 26.53 -23.57 -12.06
C LEU A 13 25.33 -24.09 -12.83
N TYR A 14 24.15 -23.85 -12.29
CA TYR A 14 22.88 -24.21 -12.90
C TYR A 14 21.93 -23.01 -12.96
N VAL A 15 21.10 -22.98 -14.00
CA VAL A 15 19.89 -22.18 -14.09
C VAL A 15 18.72 -23.16 -14.21
N ASN A 16 17.85 -23.20 -13.21
CA ASN A 16 16.88 -24.28 -13.00
C ASN A 16 17.58 -25.66 -12.94
N ALA A 17 17.27 -26.56 -13.87
CA ALA A 17 17.89 -27.86 -13.98
C ALA A 17 19.10 -27.90 -14.95
N ASP A 18 19.30 -26.83 -15.72
CA ASP A 18 20.30 -26.80 -16.78
C ASP A 18 21.68 -26.39 -16.24
N GLU A 19 22.70 -27.26 -16.43
CA GLU A 19 24.08 -26.95 -16.13
C GLU A 19 24.61 -25.96 -17.17
N ILE A 20 25.07 -24.77 -16.70
CA ILE A 20 25.52 -23.67 -17.59
C ILE A 20 27.03 -23.45 -17.59
N ALA A 21 27.71 -23.91 -16.56
CA ALA A 21 29.17 -23.84 -16.45
C ALA A 21 29.75 -24.83 -15.46
N THR A 22 31.02 -25.23 -15.69
CA THR A 22 31.82 -26.03 -14.78
C THR A 22 33.22 -25.41 -14.61
N ALA A 23 33.80 -25.57 -13.44
CA ALA A 23 35.20 -25.21 -13.17
C ALA A 23 35.80 -26.19 -12.17
N THR A 24 37.05 -26.61 -12.37
CA THR A 24 37.73 -27.63 -11.54
C THR A 24 38.81 -27.03 -10.66
N ASN A 25 38.89 -27.53 -9.44
CA ASN A 25 39.90 -27.15 -8.47
C ASN A 25 40.09 -25.66 -8.28
N THR A 26 38.97 -24.94 -8.10
CA THR A 26 38.94 -23.47 -7.96
C THR A 26 38.01 -23.05 -6.83
N THR A 27 38.17 -21.81 -6.35
CA THR A 27 37.29 -21.20 -5.34
C THR A 27 36.22 -20.31 -5.95
N THR A 28 36.24 -20.04 -7.28
CA THR A 28 35.28 -19.14 -7.93
C THR A 28 34.86 -19.67 -9.29
N ILE A 29 33.62 -19.41 -9.68
CA ILE A 29 33.09 -19.66 -11.01
C ILE A 29 32.23 -18.48 -11.45
N SER A 30 32.37 -18.04 -12.70
CA SER A 30 31.61 -16.94 -13.28
C SER A 30 31.16 -17.32 -14.69
N GLN A 31 29.89 -17.09 -15.01
CA GLN A 31 29.29 -17.35 -16.31
C GLN A 31 28.31 -16.24 -16.68
N PRO A 32 28.55 -15.46 -17.78
CA PRO A 32 27.51 -14.64 -18.36
C PRO A 32 26.32 -15.48 -18.77
N TYR A 33 25.11 -15.01 -18.43
CA TYR A 33 23.87 -15.71 -18.80
C TYR A 33 22.78 -14.69 -19.16
N THR A 34 22.07 -14.93 -20.26
CA THR A 34 20.96 -14.10 -20.72
C THR A 34 19.65 -14.84 -20.57
N PHE A 35 18.75 -14.31 -19.74
CA PHE A 35 17.41 -14.83 -19.64
C PHE A 35 16.59 -14.38 -20.84
N SER A 36 16.07 -15.31 -21.62
CA SER A 36 15.31 -15.04 -22.85
C SER A 36 13.82 -14.80 -22.63
N THR A 37 13.31 -15.23 -21.50
CA THR A 37 11.88 -15.12 -21.13
C THR A 37 11.72 -14.57 -19.72
N ALA A 38 10.61 -13.85 -19.46
CA ALA A 38 10.23 -13.47 -18.13
C ALA A 38 9.78 -14.70 -17.33
N GLY A 39 10.05 -14.70 -16.02
CA GLY A 39 9.70 -15.82 -15.14
C GLY A 39 10.59 -15.88 -13.91
N SER A 40 10.35 -16.88 -13.06
CA SER A 40 11.20 -17.18 -11.91
C SER A 40 12.22 -18.26 -12.27
N TYR A 41 13.46 -18.04 -11.87
CA TYR A 41 14.59 -18.92 -12.13
C TYR A 41 15.30 -19.23 -10.83
N THR A 42 15.65 -20.51 -10.62
CA THR A 42 16.52 -20.94 -9.54
C THR A 42 17.96 -20.99 -10.03
N LEU A 43 18.82 -20.14 -9.48
CA LEU A 43 20.27 -20.24 -9.66
C LEU A 43 20.79 -21.22 -8.61
N LYS A 44 21.60 -22.21 -9.03
CA LYS A 44 22.22 -23.16 -8.10
C LYS A 44 23.71 -23.28 -8.40
N VAL A 45 24.54 -23.29 -7.35
CA VAL A 45 25.93 -23.71 -7.41
C VAL A 45 26.09 -25.00 -6.63
N GLU A 46 26.85 -25.94 -7.16
CA GLU A 46 27.35 -27.11 -6.45
C GLU A 46 28.87 -27.05 -6.35
N ALA A 47 29.41 -27.36 -5.20
CA ALA A 47 30.83 -27.43 -4.91
C ALA A 47 31.18 -28.83 -4.41
N THR A 48 32.04 -29.54 -5.12
CA THR A 48 32.48 -30.90 -4.76
C THR A 48 33.98 -30.91 -4.41
N ALA A 49 34.32 -31.34 -3.21
CA ALA A 49 35.68 -31.57 -2.74
C ALA A 49 35.76 -32.79 -1.86
N ASN A 50 36.79 -33.61 -2.02
CA ASN A 50 37.04 -34.83 -1.20
C ASN A 50 35.81 -35.80 -1.15
N GLY A 51 35.08 -35.90 -2.28
CA GLY A 51 33.90 -36.77 -2.40
C GLY A 51 32.65 -36.26 -1.69
N LYS A 52 32.65 -35.03 -1.17
CA LYS A 52 31.48 -34.36 -0.60
C LYS A 52 31.01 -33.23 -1.51
N THR A 53 29.71 -33.09 -1.69
CA THR A 53 29.08 -32.02 -2.45
C THR A 53 28.21 -31.18 -1.53
N GLU A 54 28.38 -29.86 -1.59
CA GLU A 54 27.54 -28.84 -0.95
C GLU A 54 26.89 -27.99 -2.05
N SER A 55 25.74 -27.40 -1.78
CA SER A 55 25.06 -26.53 -2.73
C SER A 55 24.47 -25.31 -2.08
N ALA A 56 24.36 -24.23 -2.87
CA ALA A 56 23.61 -23.02 -2.53
C ALA A 56 22.68 -22.67 -3.68
N THR A 57 21.52 -22.09 -3.34
CA THR A 57 20.51 -21.66 -4.32
C THR A 57 20.11 -20.21 -4.08
N GLN A 58 19.73 -19.52 -5.19
CA GLN A 58 19.15 -18.20 -5.16
C GLN A 58 18.05 -18.11 -6.20
N GLU A 59 16.88 -17.60 -5.80
CA GLU A 59 15.79 -17.29 -6.73
C GLU A 59 16.00 -15.93 -7.38
N VAL A 60 15.75 -15.86 -8.71
CA VAL A 60 15.80 -14.63 -9.50
C VAL A 60 14.52 -14.52 -10.32
N THR A 61 13.85 -13.37 -10.22
CA THR A 61 12.68 -13.06 -11.04
C THR A 61 13.08 -12.15 -12.20
N VAL A 62 12.83 -12.60 -13.42
CA VAL A 62 12.99 -11.82 -14.65
C VAL A 62 11.65 -11.23 -15.04
N LEU A 63 11.53 -9.90 -15.02
CA LEU A 63 10.28 -9.20 -15.30
C LEU A 63 10.02 -9.08 -16.80
N ASN A 64 8.74 -9.17 -17.20
CA ASN A 64 8.33 -8.75 -18.54
C ASN A 64 8.35 -7.20 -18.58
N GLY A 65 9.22 -6.65 -19.39
CA GLY A 65 9.45 -5.22 -19.54
C GLY A 65 8.42 -4.47 -20.39
N THR A 66 7.25 -5.08 -20.67
CA THR A 66 6.16 -4.47 -21.44
C THR A 66 4.82 -5.01 -20.96
N SER A 67 3.90 -4.14 -20.61
CA SER A 67 2.52 -4.51 -20.28
C SER A 67 1.73 -4.87 -21.54
N THR A 68 0.85 -5.86 -21.43
CA THR A 68 -0.10 -6.19 -22.50
C THR A 68 -1.14 -5.09 -22.64
N SER A 69 -1.41 -4.64 -23.88
CA SER A 69 -2.45 -3.66 -24.15
C SER A 69 -3.84 -4.31 -24.08
N GLU A 70 -4.70 -3.80 -23.20
CA GLU A 70 -6.09 -4.24 -23.05
C GLU A 70 -6.94 -3.13 -22.45
N THR A 71 -8.14 -2.93 -23.01
CA THR A 71 -9.07 -1.89 -22.54
C THR A 71 -9.55 -2.17 -21.10
N MET A 72 -9.56 -1.16 -20.28
CA MET A 72 -10.05 -1.24 -18.90
C MET A 72 -11.53 -1.64 -18.84
N PRO A 73 -11.95 -2.35 -17.79
CA PRO A 73 -13.36 -2.60 -17.52
C PRO A 73 -14.17 -1.29 -17.44
N LYS A 74 -15.38 -1.32 -17.99
CA LYS A 74 -16.24 -0.13 -18.01
C LYS A 74 -16.59 0.32 -16.59
N GLY A 75 -16.42 1.62 -16.32
CA GLY A 75 -16.82 2.24 -15.06
C GLY A 75 -15.74 2.27 -13.98
N VAL A 76 -14.58 1.64 -14.21
CA VAL A 76 -13.43 1.79 -13.29
C VAL A 76 -12.76 3.17 -13.47
N ARG A 77 -12.08 3.61 -12.44
CA ARG A 77 -11.36 4.89 -12.37
C ARG A 77 -10.02 4.69 -11.66
N PRO A 78 -9.07 5.64 -11.76
CA PRO A 78 -7.81 5.57 -11.03
C PRO A 78 -8.01 5.27 -9.55
N GLY A 79 -7.15 4.41 -8.99
CA GLY A 79 -7.21 3.96 -7.61
C GLY A 79 -7.81 2.57 -7.45
N ILE A 80 -8.33 2.30 -6.26
CA ILE A 80 -8.86 1.00 -5.82
C ILE A 80 -10.37 0.94 -6.14
N ASN A 81 -10.77 0.02 -7.02
CA ASN A 81 -12.19 -0.20 -7.37
C ASN A 81 -12.66 -1.54 -6.80
N TYR A 82 -13.48 -1.51 -5.76
CA TYR A 82 -14.04 -2.72 -5.14
C TYR A 82 -15.17 -3.27 -6.02
N VAL A 83 -14.94 -4.45 -6.62
CA VAL A 83 -15.87 -5.13 -7.53
C VAL A 83 -16.85 -6.01 -6.76
N SER A 84 -16.35 -6.72 -5.75
CA SER A 84 -17.14 -7.60 -4.88
C SER A 84 -16.50 -7.72 -3.50
N ASP A 85 -17.05 -8.58 -2.66
CA ASP A 85 -16.48 -8.91 -1.34
C ASP A 85 -15.11 -9.61 -1.43
N THR A 86 -14.72 -10.11 -2.62
CA THR A 86 -13.50 -10.90 -2.82
C THR A 86 -12.68 -10.47 -4.03
N GLU A 87 -13.06 -9.35 -4.67
CA GLU A 87 -12.42 -8.91 -5.90
C GLU A 87 -12.25 -7.40 -5.93
N VAL A 88 -11.10 -6.94 -6.43
CA VAL A 88 -10.75 -5.53 -6.59
C VAL A 88 -10.10 -5.29 -7.94
N THR A 89 -10.41 -4.18 -8.60
CA THR A 89 -9.66 -3.68 -9.75
C THR A 89 -8.80 -2.49 -9.32
N LEU A 90 -7.48 -2.63 -9.49
CA LEU A 90 -6.51 -1.57 -9.25
C LEU A 90 -6.21 -0.85 -10.57
N VAL A 91 -6.15 0.48 -10.52
CA VAL A 91 -5.84 1.30 -11.70
C VAL A 91 -4.84 2.39 -11.32
N LEU A 92 -3.68 2.39 -11.95
CA LEU A 92 -2.65 3.42 -11.81
C LEU A 92 -2.57 4.24 -13.10
N GLN A 93 -2.68 5.57 -13.00
CA GLN A 93 -2.30 6.47 -14.07
C GLN A 93 -0.79 6.70 -14.01
N ALA A 94 -0.05 6.27 -15.04
CA ALA A 94 1.40 6.37 -15.12
C ALA A 94 1.86 6.70 -16.55
N PRO A 95 1.69 7.95 -16.99
CA PRO A 95 2.02 8.35 -18.34
C PRO A 95 3.50 8.17 -18.65
N GLY A 96 3.80 7.65 -19.85
CA GLY A 96 5.16 7.42 -20.34
C GLY A 96 5.86 6.21 -19.73
N LYS A 97 5.17 5.40 -18.90
CA LYS A 97 5.71 4.16 -18.33
C LYS A 97 5.44 2.96 -19.25
N LYS A 98 6.28 1.92 -19.13
CA LYS A 98 6.24 0.75 -20.02
C LYS A 98 5.49 -0.43 -19.41
N TYR A 99 5.64 -0.64 -18.10
CA TYR A 99 4.99 -1.74 -17.39
C TYR A 99 4.88 -1.46 -15.90
N VAL A 100 3.89 -2.09 -15.29
CA VAL A 100 3.60 -2.00 -13.86
C VAL A 100 3.26 -3.38 -13.31
N TYR A 101 3.74 -3.71 -12.13
CA TYR A 101 3.32 -4.88 -11.35
C TYR A 101 2.65 -4.41 -10.06
N ALA A 102 1.61 -5.13 -9.62
CA ALA A 102 1.13 -5.01 -8.25
C ALA A 102 1.91 -5.97 -7.35
N VAL A 103 2.44 -5.46 -6.26
CA VAL A 103 3.16 -6.25 -5.24
C VAL A 103 2.56 -5.97 -3.87
N GLY A 104 2.33 -7.02 -3.08
CA GLY A 104 1.68 -6.85 -1.79
C GLY A 104 1.48 -8.18 -1.05
N ASP A 105 0.68 -8.14 0.01
CA ASP A 105 0.38 -9.32 0.83
C ASP A 105 -0.26 -10.47 0.03
N PHE A 106 -0.97 -10.16 -1.06
CA PHE A 106 -1.64 -11.13 -1.91
C PHE A 106 -0.69 -11.97 -2.79
N ASN A 107 0.58 -11.60 -2.93
CA ASN A 107 1.58 -12.33 -3.74
C ASN A 107 2.95 -12.43 -3.06
N ASP A 108 2.98 -12.25 -1.73
CA ASP A 108 4.19 -12.24 -0.91
C ASP A 108 5.24 -11.22 -1.39
N TRP A 109 4.76 -10.05 -1.84
CA TRP A 109 5.57 -8.92 -2.30
C TRP A 109 6.50 -9.23 -3.48
N THR A 110 6.20 -10.30 -4.21
CA THR A 110 6.99 -10.74 -5.36
C THR A 110 6.30 -10.36 -6.67
N PRO A 111 6.97 -9.66 -7.60
CA PRO A 111 6.41 -9.32 -8.89
C PRO A 111 6.32 -10.59 -9.77
N LYS A 112 5.15 -11.21 -9.82
CA LYS A 112 4.84 -12.39 -10.64
C LYS A 112 4.06 -12.00 -11.89
N ALA A 113 4.15 -12.81 -12.95
CA ALA A 113 3.48 -12.55 -14.23
C ALA A 113 1.97 -12.31 -14.09
N ASP A 114 1.28 -13.06 -13.22
CA ASP A 114 -0.16 -12.94 -12.97
C ASP A 114 -0.55 -11.61 -12.31
N TYR A 115 0.41 -10.86 -11.80
CA TYR A 115 0.23 -9.56 -11.15
C TYR A 115 0.77 -8.39 -11.97
N GLN A 116 1.12 -8.65 -13.25
CA GLN A 116 1.45 -7.57 -14.18
C GLN A 116 0.18 -6.86 -14.63
N LEU A 117 0.15 -5.53 -14.49
CA LEU A 117 -0.96 -4.71 -14.93
C LEU A 117 -0.99 -4.64 -16.46
N LYS A 118 -2.19 -4.68 -17.02
CA LYS A 118 -2.49 -4.41 -18.42
C LYS A 118 -2.47 -2.91 -18.66
N GLN A 119 -2.21 -2.47 -19.89
CA GLN A 119 -2.12 -1.06 -20.26
C GLN A 119 -3.28 -0.63 -21.15
N ASP A 120 -3.94 0.48 -20.80
CA ASP A 120 -4.92 1.17 -21.62
C ASP A 120 -4.54 2.67 -21.69
N GLY A 121 -3.85 3.05 -22.77
CA GLY A 121 -3.29 4.38 -22.90
C GLY A 121 -2.28 4.72 -21.82
N GLU A 122 -2.59 5.71 -20.98
CA GLU A 122 -1.75 6.12 -19.84
C GLU A 122 -2.07 5.37 -18.54
N TYR A 123 -3.08 4.49 -18.57
CA TYR A 123 -3.52 3.75 -17.38
C TYR A 123 -3.00 2.33 -17.41
N PHE A 124 -2.64 1.84 -16.21
CA PHE A 124 -2.29 0.45 -15.96
C PHE A 124 -3.30 -0.14 -14.99
N TRP A 125 -3.85 -1.33 -15.29
CA TRP A 125 -4.91 -1.91 -14.50
C TRP A 125 -4.80 -3.42 -14.35
N ILE A 126 -5.31 -3.93 -13.24
CA ILE A 126 -5.42 -5.36 -12.95
C ILE A 126 -6.64 -5.62 -12.08
N THR A 127 -7.33 -6.72 -12.31
CA THR A 127 -8.34 -7.25 -11.39
C THR A 127 -7.75 -8.39 -10.58
N LEU A 128 -7.78 -8.26 -9.27
CA LEU A 128 -7.30 -9.25 -8.29
C LEU A 128 -8.49 -9.98 -7.69
N PRO A 129 -8.72 -11.25 -8.07
CA PRO A 129 -9.75 -12.09 -7.48
C PRO A 129 -9.24 -12.83 -6.24
N GLY A 130 -10.14 -13.47 -5.51
CA GLY A 130 -9.83 -14.44 -4.45
C GLY A 130 -9.34 -13.82 -3.14
N LEU A 131 -9.58 -12.51 -2.93
CA LEU A 131 -9.28 -11.86 -1.67
C LEU A 131 -10.24 -12.32 -0.57
N THR A 132 -9.76 -12.35 0.66
CA THR A 132 -10.60 -12.67 1.82
C THR A 132 -11.41 -11.44 2.22
N LYS A 133 -12.74 -11.59 2.32
CA LYS A 133 -13.65 -10.53 2.77
C LYS A 133 -13.24 -9.98 4.13
N GLY A 134 -13.08 -8.66 4.23
CA GLY A 134 -12.78 -7.97 5.48
C GLY A 134 -11.30 -8.01 5.88
N GLU A 135 -10.45 -8.72 5.14
CA GLU A 135 -9.00 -8.72 5.37
C GLU A 135 -8.34 -7.50 4.71
N GLU A 136 -7.36 -6.92 5.40
CA GLU A 136 -6.55 -5.83 4.88
C GLU A 136 -5.31 -6.36 4.18
N TYR A 137 -5.08 -5.91 2.95
CA TYR A 137 -3.90 -6.23 2.15
C TYR A 137 -3.08 -4.96 1.92
N ALA A 138 -1.84 -4.96 2.38
CA ALA A 138 -0.88 -3.90 2.06
C ALA A 138 -0.29 -4.15 0.67
N PHE A 139 -0.08 -3.09 -0.12
CA PHE A 139 0.45 -3.21 -1.47
C PHE A 139 1.13 -1.93 -1.97
N GLN A 140 1.92 -2.08 -3.02
CA GLN A 140 2.49 -1.02 -3.85
C GLN A 140 2.42 -1.40 -5.32
N TYR A 141 2.63 -0.42 -6.20
CA TYR A 141 2.96 -0.65 -7.59
C TYR A 141 4.46 -0.62 -7.80
N LEU A 142 5.01 -1.60 -8.52
CA LEU A 142 6.38 -1.60 -9.04
C LEU A 142 6.33 -1.14 -10.50
N VAL A 143 6.79 0.09 -10.75
CA VAL A 143 6.77 0.74 -12.05
C VAL A 143 8.14 0.64 -12.70
N ASP A 144 8.17 0.19 -13.96
CA ASP A 144 9.40 0.01 -14.76
C ASP A 144 10.51 -0.76 -14.02
N GLY A 145 10.11 -1.67 -13.10
CA GLY A 145 10.98 -2.58 -12.38
C GLY A 145 11.87 -1.99 -11.29
N SER A 146 11.75 -0.69 -11.01
CA SER A 146 12.62 -0.03 -10.02
C SER A 146 11.94 1.02 -9.15
N ILE A 147 10.74 1.47 -9.49
CA ILE A 147 10.03 2.53 -8.77
C ILE A 147 8.86 1.93 -8.01
N TYR A 148 8.93 1.92 -6.68
CA TYR A 148 7.83 1.50 -5.82
C TYR A 148 6.99 2.71 -5.43
N VAL A 149 5.69 2.65 -5.66
CA VAL A 149 4.74 3.72 -5.30
C VAL A 149 3.48 3.15 -4.67
N ALA A 150 3.00 3.82 -3.63
CA ALA A 150 1.67 3.60 -3.09
C ALA A 150 0.60 4.13 -4.07
N ASP A 151 -0.63 3.62 -3.98
CA ASP A 151 -1.74 4.12 -4.77
C ASP A 151 -2.13 5.54 -4.32
N PRO A 152 -2.11 6.55 -5.22
CA PRO A 152 -2.40 7.94 -4.84
C PRO A 152 -3.86 8.16 -4.38
N TYR A 153 -4.76 7.26 -4.72
CA TYR A 153 -6.19 7.34 -4.38
C TYR A 153 -6.60 6.43 -3.22
N THR A 154 -5.62 5.80 -2.56
CA THR A 154 -5.89 4.92 -1.41
C THR A 154 -6.54 5.69 -0.26
N ASP A 155 -7.44 5.04 0.47
CA ASP A 155 -8.09 5.60 1.67
C ASP A 155 -7.41 5.20 3.00
N LYS A 156 -6.35 4.38 2.92
CA LYS A 156 -5.51 3.99 4.05
C LYS A 156 -4.09 3.67 3.57
N VAL A 157 -3.10 4.14 4.32
CA VAL A 157 -1.68 3.83 4.11
C VAL A 157 -1.06 3.27 5.38
N LEU A 158 0.10 2.59 5.24
CA LEU A 158 1.00 2.30 6.36
C LEU A 158 2.33 3.03 6.12
N ASP A 159 2.81 3.68 7.17
CA ASP A 159 4.04 4.46 7.14
C ASP A 159 5.09 3.84 8.08
N PRO A 160 6.23 3.35 7.55
CA PRO A 160 7.25 2.68 8.36
C PRO A 160 7.94 3.61 9.37
N ARG A 161 7.83 4.92 9.19
CA ARG A 161 8.48 5.91 10.05
C ARG A 161 7.59 6.40 11.17
N ASN A 162 6.29 6.58 10.89
CA ASN A 162 5.38 7.31 11.78
C ASN A 162 4.34 6.44 12.47
N ASP A 163 3.94 5.29 11.89
CA ASP A 163 2.89 4.43 12.47
C ASP A 163 3.26 3.86 13.84
N GLN A 164 4.54 3.65 14.09
CA GLN A 164 5.06 3.16 15.38
C GLN A 164 4.77 4.08 16.58
N TYR A 165 4.45 5.35 16.31
CA TYR A 165 4.12 6.36 17.34
C TYR A 165 2.61 6.56 17.51
N ILE A 166 1.77 5.79 16.80
CA ILE A 166 0.32 5.83 16.93
C ILE A 166 -0.10 4.83 18.00
N GLU A 167 -0.72 5.33 19.06
CA GLU A 167 -1.16 4.47 20.14
C GLU A 167 -2.33 3.58 19.74
N SER A 168 -2.40 2.38 20.31
CA SER A 168 -3.49 1.43 20.05
C SER A 168 -4.85 1.92 20.54
N THR A 169 -4.89 2.89 21.44
CA THR A 169 -6.09 3.60 21.88
C THR A 169 -6.62 4.55 20.82
N THR A 170 -5.73 5.18 20.05
CA THR A 170 -6.07 6.06 18.93
C THR A 170 -6.48 5.27 17.70
N TYR A 171 -5.70 4.25 17.33
CA TYR A 171 -6.00 3.40 16.18
C TYR A 171 -5.93 1.92 16.57
N PRO A 172 -7.03 1.34 17.05
CA PRO A 172 -7.09 -0.08 17.42
C PRO A 172 -6.82 -0.99 16.23
N ASN A 173 -6.02 -2.04 16.45
CA ASN A 173 -5.72 -3.06 15.44
C ASN A 173 -5.12 -2.48 14.13
N LEU A 174 -4.29 -1.44 14.23
CA LEU A 174 -3.55 -0.95 13.07
C LEU A 174 -2.72 -2.10 12.48
N LYS A 175 -2.93 -2.37 11.19
CA LYS A 175 -2.15 -3.40 10.47
C LYS A 175 -0.66 -3.07 10.59
N PRO A 176 0.20 -4.04 10.98
CA PRO A 176 1.64 -3.80 11.02
C PRO A 176 2.20 -3.52 9.62
N TYR A 177 3.18 -2.62 9.57
CA TYR A 177 3.93 -2.36 8.33
C TYR A 177 4.68 -3.64 7.89
N PRO A 178 4.71 -4.00 6.59
CA PRO A 178 5.38 -5.20 6.07
C PRO A 178 6.91 -5.03 6.03
N THR A 179 7.53 -4.93 7.19
CA THR A 179 8.99 -4.73 7.36
C THR A 179 9.80 -5.82 6.66
N GLY A 180 10.83 -5.40 5.92
CA GLY A 180 11.69 -6.31 5.14
C GLY A 180 11.09 -6.76 3.81
N LYS A 181 9.83 -6.40 3.49
CA LYS A 181 9.16 -6.73 2.24
C LYS A 181 8.87 -5.51 1.38
N ALA A 182 8.70 -4.34 1.98
CA ALA A 182 8.41 -3.08 1.30
C ALA A 182 9.33 -1.96 1.77
N GLU A 183 9.43 -0.91 0.97
CA GLU A 183 10.11 0.34 1.30
C GLU A 183 9.15 1.52 1.10
N GLY A 184 9.28 2.55 1.98
CA GLY A 184 8.42 3.74 1.93
C GLY A 184 6.98 3.44 2.34
N ILE A 185 6.07 4.32 1.96
CA ILE A 185 4.65 4.21 2.30
C ILE A 185 3.99 3.14 1.42
N VAL A 186 3.13 2.31 2.01
CA VAL A 186 2.32 1.32 1.30
C VAL A 186 0.84 1.63 1.42
N SER A 187 0.08 1.33 0.38
CA SER A 187 -1.38 1.40 0.37
C SER A 187 -2.00 0.19 1.04
N VAL A 188 -3.23 0.35 1.55
CA VAL A 188 -4.03 -0.76 2.08
C VAL A 188 -5.35 -0.83 1.35
N LEU A 189 -5.71 -2.01 0.87
CA LEU A 189 -7.04 -2.33 0.36
C LEU A 189 -7.74 -3.32 1.29
N GLN A 190 -9.08 -3.25 1.32
CA GLN A 190 -9.92 -4.15 2.12
C GLN A 190 -11.26 -4.33 1.43
N THR A 191 -11.52 -5.52 0.91
CA THR A 191 -12.83 -5.85 0.32
C THR A 191 -13.88 -6.13 1.39
N GLY A 192 -15.16 -6.01 1.03
CA GLY A 192 -16.27 -6.36 1.93
C GLY A 192 -16.33 -5.54 3.22
N GLN A 193 -15.87 -4.28 3.17
CA GLN A 193 -15.98 -3.37 4.31
C GLN A 193 -17.45 -3.14 4.67
N THR A 194 -17.74 -3.13 5.97
CA THR A 194 -19.08 -2.76 6.45
C THR A 194 -19.28 -1.26 6.26
N ALA A 195 -20.40 -0.90 5.60
CA ALA A 195 -20.76 0.50 5.43
C ALA A 195 -21.03 1.14 6.80
N TYR A 196 -20.61 2.40 6.96
CA TYR A 196 -20.93 3.16 8.16
C TYR A 196 -22.44 3.42 8.23
N ASN A 197 -23.04 3.17 9.37
CA ASN A 197 -24.47 3.39 9.58
C ASN A 197 -24.71 4.80 10.15
N TRP A 198 -24.95 5.76 9.25
CA TRP A 198 -25.26 7.14 9.62
C TRP A 198 -26.52 7.23 10.46
N LYS A 199 -26.45 7.88 11.61
CA LYS A 199 -27.58 8.17 12.48
C LYS A 199 -28.45 9.28 11.87
N VAL A 200 -27.80 10.33 11.36
CA VAL A 200 -28.47 11.46 10.70
C VAL A 200 -28.50 11.23 9.19
N LYS A 201 -29.67 10.89 8.65
CA LYS A 201 -29.83 10.57 7.22
C LYS A 201 -30.23 11.77 6.37
N ASN A 202 -30.88 12.76 6.97
CA ASN A 202 -31.42 13.96 6.29
C ASN A 202 -30.90 15.19 7.08
N PHE A 203 -29.64 15.54 6.91
CA PHE A 203 -29.04 16.69 7.54
C PHE A 203 -29.39 17.96 6.75
N GLU A 204 -30.01 18.94 7.41
CA GLU A 204 -30.22 20.27 6.88
C GLU A 204 -29.10 21.19 7.36
N ARG A 205 -28.31 21.70 6.42
CA ARG A 205 -27.20 22.61 6.72
C ARG A 205 -27.72 23.93 7.30
N PRO A 206 -27.01 24.52 8.25
CA PRO A 206 -27.29 25.88 8.69
C PRO A 206 -27.30 26.88 7.54
N ASP A 207 -28.09 27.96 7.70
CA ASP A 207 -28.14 29.05 6.75
C ASP A 207 -26.73 29.68 6.58
N SER A 208 -26.26 29.74 5.33
CA SER A 208 -24.92 30.23 5.01
C SER A 208 -24.65 31.66 5.45
N GLU A 209 -25.72 32.49 5.59
CA GLU A 209 -25.60 33.87 6.05
C GLU A 209 -25.52 34.00 7.58
N LYS A 210 -25.74 32.88 8.30
CA LYS A 210 -25.79 32.84 9.76
C LYS A 210 -24.73 31.91 10.37
N LEU A 211 -23.69 31.56 9.62
CA LEU A 211 -22.64 30.68 10.09
C LEU A 211 -21.80 31.36 11.19
N VAL A 212 -21.61 30.60 12.27
CA VAL A 212 -20.59 30.86 13.30
C VAL A 212 -19.62 29.70 13.17
N ILE A 213 -18.50 29.97 12.51
CA ILE A 213 -17.51 28.96 12.13
C ILE A 213 -16.42 28.88 13.20
N TYR A 214 -16.08 27.66 13.61
CA TYR A 214 -14.94 27.35 14.44
C TYR A 214 -13.92 26.54 13.65
N GLU A 215 -12.76 27.17 13.34
CA GLU A 215 -11.65 26.43 12.71
C GLU A 215 -10.94 25.60 13.79
N MET A 216 -10.76 24.31 13.50
CA MET A 216 -10.27 23.33 14.46
C MET A 216 -9.10 22.51 13.90
N LEU A 217 -7.98 22.50 14.63
CA LEU A 217 -6.92 21.52 14.46
C LEU A 217 -7.14 20.38 15.47
N ILE A 218 -7.48 19.19 14.98
CA ILE A 218 -7.77 18.02 15.83
C ILE A 218 -6.61 17.73 16.78
N ARG A 219 -5.36 17.84 16.31
CA ARG A 219 -4.15 17.63 17.12
C ARG A 219 -4.12 18.47 18.40
N ASP A 220 -4.54 19.73 18.32
CA ASP A 220 -4.34 20.71 19.40
C ASP A 220 -5.62 21.01 20.19
N PHE A 221 -6.77 20.45 19.74
CA PHE A 221 -8.06 20.76 20.35
C PHE A 221 -8.29 20.04 21.69
N THR A 222 -7.79 18.81 21.81
CA THR A 222 -7.84 18.02 23.06
C THR A 222 -6.48 17.37 23.32
N GLU A 223 -6.23 16.95 24.56
CA GLU A 223 -5.00 16.27 24.96
C GLU A 223 -4.83 14.92 24.24
N GLU A 224 -5.95 14.23 23.94
CA GLU A 224 -5.95 12.94 23.27
C GLU A 224 -5.70 13.02 21.76
N HIS A 225 -5.76 14.19 21.14
CA HIS A 225 -5.52 14.46 19.71
C HIS A 225 -6.43 13.68 18.72
N THR A 226 -7.61 13.25 19.16
CA THR A 226 -8.44 12.31 18.38
C THR A 226 -9.79 12.88 17.99
N PHE A 227 -10.38 12.34 16.88
CA PHE A 227 -11.76 12.65 16.50
C PHE A 227 -12.76 12.32 17.59
N ASN A 228 -12.54 11.22 18.34
CA ASN A 228 -13.43 10.83 19.43
C ASN A 228 -13.40 11.82 20.58
N ALA A 229 -12.22 12.28 20.98
CA ALA A 229 -12.12 13.28 22.04
C ALA A 229 -12.70 14.64 21.60
N ALA A 230 -12.45 15.06 20.35
CA ALA A 230 -13.06 16.26 19.80
C ALA A 230 -14.59 16.16 19.74
N LYS A 231 -15.15 15.00 19.40
CA LYS A 231 -16.59 14.73 19.40
C LYS A 231 -17.23 14.96 20.76
N GLU A 232 -16.58 14.63 21.85
CA GLU A 232 -17.06 14.84 23.21
C GLU A 232 -17.14 16.33 23.61
N LYS A 233 -16.50 17.23 22.85
CA LYS A 233 -16.53 18.67 23.08
C LYS A 233 -17.56 19.43 22.22
N LEU A 234 -18.32 18.74 21.38
CA LEU A 234 -19.28 19.38 20.47
C LEU A 234 -20.38 20.16 21.20
N GLU A 235 -20.87 19.67 22.34
CA GLU A 235 -21.83 20.40 23.15
C GLU A 235 -21.27 21.74 23.66
N TYR A 236 -19.99 21.78 24.05
CA TYR A 236 -19.31 23.01 24.42
C TYR A 236 -19.30 24.02 23.26
N LEU A 237 -18.94 23.60 22.05
CA LEU A 237 -18.95 24.46 20.87
C LEU A 237 -20.36 24.95 20.52
N LYS A 238 -21.35 24.08 20.63
CA LYS A 238 -22.76 24.44 20.42
C LYS A 238 -23.21 25.51 21.42
N ASN A 239 -22.85 25.38 22.69
CA ASN A 239 -23.18 26.36 23.73
C ASN A 239 -22.48 27.71 23.53
N LEU A 240 -21.35 27.76 22.80
CA LEU A 240 -20.73 29.01 22.32
C LEU A 240 -21.47 29.63 21.14
N GLY A 241 -22.46 28.95 20.56
CA GLY A 241 -23.18 29.40 19.39
C GLY A 241 -22.54 28.97 18.05
N VAL A 242 -21.52 28.10 18.07
CA VAL A 242 -20.91 27.54 16.86
C VAL A 242 -21.91 26.63 16.16
N ASN A 243 -22.07 26.79 14.86
CA ASN A 243 -22.95 26.00 14.02
C ASN A 243 -22.26 25.46 12.75
N ALA A 244 -20.96 25.69 12.62
CA ALA A 244 -20.12 25.07 11.59
C ALA A 244 -18.69 24.85 12.14
N ILE A 245 -18.12 23.71 11.86
CA ILE A 245 -16.73 23.38 12.19
C ILE A 245 -15.95 23.28 10.89
N GLU A 246 -14.87 24.06 10.78
CA GLU A 246 -13.90 23.97 9.70
C GLU A 246 -12.69 23.19 10.21
N LEU A 247 -12.58 21.92 9.77
CA LEU A 247 -11.41 21.12 10.13
C LEU A 247 -10.19 21.57 9.33
N MET A 248 -9.09 21.94 10.00
CA MET A 248 -7.79 21.95 9.33
C MET A 248 -7.50 20.58 8.74
N PRO A 249 -6.62 20.45 7.71
CA PRO A 249 -6.51 19.23 6.94
C PRO A 249 -6.32 17.98 7.81
N ILE A 250 -7.16 16.98 7.55
CA ILE A 250 -7.21 15.70 8.26
C ILE A 250 -6.70 14.54 7.41
N ASN A 251 -6.22 14.83 6.21
CA ASN A 251 -5.66 13.84 5.30
C ASN A 251 -4.25 13.48 5.74
N VAL A 252 -3.79 12.29 5.36
CA VAL A 252 -2.41 11.86 5.65
C VAL A 252 -1.41 12.90 5.15
N PHE A 253 -0.61 13.41 6.06
CA PHE A 253 0.46 14.37 5.82
C PHE A 253 1.82 13.77 6.23
N GLU A 254 2.90 14.47 5.96
CA GLU A 254 4.23 14.03 6.36
C GLU A 254 4.43 14.16 7.87
N GLY A 255 4.73 13.04 8.54
CA GLY A 255 4.89 12.96 10.00
C GLY A 255 3.55 12.89 10.74
N ASN A 256 3.58 13.08 12.08
CA ASN A 256 2.39 13.05 12.95
C ASN A 256 2.08 14.40 13.60
N THR A 257 2.85 15.45 13.33
CA THR A 257 2.79 16.72 14.05
C THR A 257 2.62 17.97 13.17
N SER A 258 2.15 17.79 11.93
CA SER A 258 1.86 18.89 11.00
C SER A 258 0.52 19.57 11.30
N TRP A 259 0.32 20.78 10.75
CA TRP A 259 -1.01 21.41 10.64
C TRP A 259 -1.85 20.77 9.51
N GLY A 260 -1.26 19.82 8.73
CA GLY A 260 -1.94 19.09 7.69
C GLY A 260 -1.88 19.73 6.30
N TYR A 261 -1.32 20.93 6.13
CA TYR A 261 -1.23 21.64 4.84
C TYR A 261 -0.13 21.13 3.91
N ASN A 262 0.50 20.00 4.26
CA ASN A 262 1.47 19.23 3.46
C ASN A 262 0.95 17.80 3.21
N PRO A 263 -0.24 17.61 2.62
CA PRO A 263 -0.84 16.29 2.47
C PRO A 263 -0.02 15.42 1.51
N SER A 264 0.20 14.17 1.90
CA SER A 264 0.86 13.14 1.09
C SER A 264 -0.16 12.25 0.36
N PHE A 265 -1.32 11.98 1.00
CA PHE A 265 -2.41 11.18 0.44
C PHE A 265 -3.76 11.87 0.68
N TYR A 266 -4.33 12.43 -0.38
CA TYR A 266 -5.52 13.28 -0.31
C TYR A 266 -6.81 12.54 0.05
N PHE A 267 -6.86 11.21 -0.10
CA PHE A 267 -8.06 10.40 0.15
C PHE A 267 -7.96 9.56 1.43
N ALA A 268 -6.79 9.51 2.05
CA ALA A 268 -6.57 8.79 3.29
C ALA A 268 -6.69 9.72 4.49
N VAL A 269 -7.44 9.29 5.51
CA VAL A 269 -7.55 9.98 6.80
C VAL A 269 -6.28 9.72 7.60
N ASP A 270 -5.74 10.76 8.26
CA ASP A 270 -4.55 10.61 9.09
C ASP A 270 -4.85 9.75 10.32
N LYS A 271 -4.09 8.68 10.46
CA LYS A 271 -4.26 7.68 11.53
C LYS A 271 -3.94 8.21 12.92
N TYR A 272 -3.17 9.29 13.01
CA TYR A 272 -2.85 9.93 14.28
C TYR A 272 -4.07 10.56 14.95
N TYR A 273 -5.13 10.83 14.19
CA TYR A 273 -6.40 11.34 14.69
C TYR A 273 -7.46 10.26 14.95
N GLY A 274 -7.21 9.03 14.50
CA GLY A 274 -8.14 7.91 14.65
C GLY A 274 -8.47 7.22 13.33
N THR A 275 -9.47 6.34 13.36
CA THR A 275 -9.94 5.61 12.20
C THR A 275 -10.86 6.46 11.32
N LYS A 276 -11.08 6.05 10.07
CA LYS A 276 -12.09 6.69 9.21
C LYS A 276 -13.51 6.61 9.79
N ASN A 277 -13.80 5.61 10.63
CA ASN A 277 -15.09 5.51 11.31
C ASN A 277 -15.18 6.47 12.49
N ASP A 278 -14.08 6.81 13.15
CA ASP A 278 -14.06 7.86 14.17
C ASP A 278 -14.36 9.23 13.56
N LEU A 279 -13.76 9.54 12.40
CA LEU A 279 -14.10 10.74 11.64
C LEU A 279 -15.58 10.76 11.24
N ARG A 280 -16.11 9.65 10.70
CA ARG A 280 -17.54 9.55 10.36
C ARG A 280 -18.43 9.74 11.58
N GLY A 281 -18.04 9.17 12.73
CA GLY A 281 -18.74 9.36 14.00
C GLY A 281 -18.70 10.80 14.49
N PHE A 282 -17.59 11.50 14.30
CA PHE A 282 -17.48 12.93 14.59
C PHE A 282 -18.43 13.75 13.71
N VAL A 283 -18.44 13.50 12.40
CA VAL A 283 -19.34 14.20 11.45
C VAL A 283 -20.81 13.90 11.76
N ASP A 284 -21.16 12.65 12.03
CA ASP A 284 -22.52 12.22 12.37
C ASP A 284 -23.03 12.90 13.64
N GLU A 285 -22.16 13.06 14.63
CA GLU A 285 -22.46 13.78 15.86
C GLU A 285 -22.61 15.29 15.61
N CYS A 286 -21.75 15.93 14.80
CA CYS A 286 -21.92 17.31 14.37
C CYS A 286 -23.32 17.51 13.75
N HIS A 287 -23.69 16.63 12.80
CA HIS A 287 -25.01 16.68 12.14
C HIS A 287 -26.16 16.48 13.14
N SER A 288 -26.02 15.61 14.15
CA SER A 288 -27.03 15.38 15.17
C SER A 288 -27.29 16.62 16.03
N GLN A 289 -26.28 17.48 16.17
CA GLN A 289 -26.36 18.73 16.93
C GLN A 289 -26.70 19.94 16.06
N GLY A 290 -26.89 19.77 14.75
CA GLY A 290 -27.25 20.81 13.80
C GLY A 290 -26.07 21.65 13.31
N MET A 291 -24.83 21.10 13.36
CA MET A 291 -23.59 21.71 12.90
C MET A 291 -23.11 21.05 11.61
#